data_48ed78c5ab99cbff5546f1234f3d627d
#
_entry.id   48ed78c5ab99cbff5546f1234f3d627d
#
_cell.length_a   1.000
_cell.length_b   1.000
_cell.length_c   1.000
_cell.angle_alpha   90.00
_cell.angle_beta   90.00
_cell.angle_gamma   90.00
#
_symmetry.space_group_name_H-M   'P 1'
#
loop_
_entity.id
_entity.type
_entity.pdbx_description
1 polymer ?
#
loop_
_entity_poly.entity_id
_entity_poly.type
_entity_poly.pdbx_seq_one_letter_code
_entity_poly.pdbx_strand_id
1 'polypeptide(L)'
;DVYKRQGPAISEADIKTLYEKLDRLSDGDVLVMAGSIPDVMPQTIYMDIMKYLADKDLKIVVDATKDLLVNVLQYHPFLIKPNNHELGEIFGVKITEKEDVITYAKKMQEKGAGNVLVSMAGDGAVLVAEDGSIFQAEAPKGKVVNSVGAGDSMVAGFVTGYLKTGSYKEAFQMGVCTGSASAFSEELATEPEVLALLDKNKGIFK
;
A
#
# COMPACT_ATOMS: atom_id res chain seq x y z
N ASP A 1 22.76 4.16 0.23
CA ASP A 1 22.07 3.19 -0.62
C ASP A 1 22.03 3.59 -2.12
N VAL A 2 23.19 3.95 -2.64
CA VAL A 2 23.35 4.38 -4.04
C VAL A 2 23.08 3.22 -5.01
N TYR A 3 23.30 1.98 -4.59
CA TYR A 3 23.19 0.80 -5.46
C TYR A 3 21.76 0.29 -5.68
N LYS A 4 20.81 0.56 -4.79
CA LYS A 4 19.41 0.10 -4.94
C LYS A 4 18.60 0.87 -5.98
N ARG A 5 19.07 2.04 -6.41
CA ARG A 5 18.41 2.86 -7.43
C ARG A 5 18.97 2.66 -8.84
N GLN A 6 20.10 1.96 -8.97
CA GLN A 6 20.67 1.61 -10.26
C GLN A 6 20.11 0.25 -10.70
N GLY A 7 18.89 0.25 -11.20
CA GLY A 7 18.32 -0.90 -11.88
C GLY A 7 19.10 -1.21 -13.17
N PRO A 8 18.85 -2.38 -13.81
CA PRO A 8 19.39 -2.67 -15.13
C PRO A 8 18.92 -1.61 -16.13
N ALA A 9 19.65 -1.48 -17.24
CA ALA A 9 19.18 -0.68 -18.35
C ALA A 9 17.82 -1.21 -18.83
N ILE A 10 16.83 -0.34 -18.92
CA ILE A 10 15.49 -0.66 -19.40
C ILE A 10 15.34 -0.05 -20.78
N SER A 11 15.13 -0.91 -21.76
CA SER A 11 14.96 -0.49 -23.17
C SER A 11 13.49 -0.20 -23.49
N GLU A 12 13.23 0.46 -24.62
CA GLU A 12 11.87 0.61 -25.15
C GLU A 12 11.18 -0.74 -25.40
N ALA A 13 11.95 -1.79 -25.76
CA ALA A 13 11.44 -3.14 -25.92
C ALA A 13 10.98 -3.75 -24.59
N ASP A 14 11.67 -3.45 -23.49
CA ASP A 14 11.26 -3.91 -22.16
C ASP A 14 9.96 -3.21 -21.73
N ILE A 15 9.84 -1.91 -21.99
CA ILE A 15 8.61 -1.15 -21.72
C ILE A 15 7.45 -1.70 -22.57
N LYS A 16 7.68 -1.98 -23.85
CA LYS A 16 6.66 -2.64 -24.70
C LYS A 16 6.24 -3.99 -24.12
N THR A 17 7.17 -4.80 -23.69
CA THR A 17 6.91 -6.10 -23.05
C THR A 17 6.10 -5.94 -21.77
N LEU A 18 6.31 -4.88 -20.99
CA LEU A 18 5.48 -4.56 -19.83
C LEU A 18 4.03 -4.33 -20.26
N TYR A 19 3.77 -3.49 -21.26
CA TYR A 19 2.42 -3.23 -21.74
C TYR A 19 1.73 -4.49 -22.31
N GLU A 20 2.47 -5.35 -23.04
CA GLU A 20 1.95 -6.65 -23.50
C GLU A 20 1.54 -7.59 -22.35
N LYS A 21 2.18 -7.46 -21.17
CA LYS A 21 1.75 -8.17 -19.96
C LYS A 21 0.51 -7.53 -19.33
N LEU A 22 0.44 -6.20 -19.30
CA LEU A 22 -0.73 -5.46 -18.81
C LEU A 22 -1.99 -5.74 -19.63
N ASP A 23 -1.85 -5.99 -20.94
CA ASP A 23 -2.97 -6.37 -21.80
C ASP A 23 -3.68 -7.67 -21.36
N ARG A 24 -2.94 -8.55 -20.68
CA ARG A 24 -3.49 -9.84 -20.20
C ARG A 24 -4.35 -9.71 -18.95
N LEU A 25 -4.33 -8.54 -18.30
CA LEU A 25 -5.20 -8.28 -17.15
C LEU A 25 -6.65 -8.22 -17.59
N SER A 26 -7.52 -8.80 -16.79
CA SER A 26 -8.96 -8.88 -16.98
C SER A 26 -9.70 -8.18 -15.83
N ASP A 27 -10.95 -7.83 -16.04
CA ASP A 27 -11.81 -7.24 -15.02
C ASP A 27 -11.81 -8.10 -13.74
N GLY A 28 -11.66 -7.45 -12.61
CA GLY A 28 -11.54 -8.08 -11.30
C GLY A 28 -10.12 -8.42 -10.88
N ASP A 29 -9.13 -8.37 -11.78
CA ASP A 29 -7.73 -8.59 -11.40
C ASP A 29 -7.20 -7.47 -10.49
N VAL A 30 -6.13 -7.79 -9.75
CA VAL A 30 -5.43 -6.85 -8.89
C VAL A 30 -4.05 -6.54 -9.48
N LEU A 31 -3.78 -5.26 -9.72
CA LEU A 31 -2.45 -4.78 -10.10
C LEU A 31 -1.83 -4.02 -8.93
N VAL A 32 -0.66 -4.45 -8.47
CA VAL A 32 0.12 -3.75 -7.45
C VAL A 32 1.29 -3.04 -8.10
N MET A 33 1.35 -1.73 -7.93
CA MET A 33 2.48 -0.90 -8.33
C MET A 33 3.15 -0.36 -7.07
N ALA A 34 4.36 -0.83 -6.78
CA ALA A 34 5.09 -0.50 -5.56
C ALA A 34 6.54 -0.11 -5.85
N GLY A 35 7.10 0.72 -4.97
CA GLY A 35 8.50 1.12 -4.99
C GLY A 35 8.79 2.37 -5.82
N SER A 36 10.08 2.63 -6.02
CA SER A 36 10.59 3.77 -6.78
C SER A 36 10.75 3.43 -8.25
N ILE A 37 10.55 4.44 -9.11
CA ILE A 37 10.79 4.32 -10.55
C ILE A 37 12.29 4.49 -10.81
N PRO A 38 12.95 3.56 -11.55
CA PRO A 38 14.32 3.74 -11.99
C PRO A 38 14.48 5.02 -12.83
N ASP A 39 15.62 5.70 -12.68
CA ASP A 39 15.88 6.98 -13.37
C ASP A 39 15.83 6.88 -14.91
N VAL A 40 16.04 5.66 -15.44
CA VAL A 40 15.98 5.37 -16.88
C VAL A 40 14.56 5.23 -17.42
N MET A 41 13.55 5.20 -16.55
CA MET A 41 12.14 5.13 -16.93
C MET A 41 11.45 6.49 -16.81
N PRO A 42 10.38 6.72 -17.58
CA PRO A 42 9.54 7.90 -17.38
C PRO A 42 9.02 7.97 -15.96
N GLN A 43 9.23 9.09 -15.28
CA GLN A 43 8.71 9.29 -13.90
C GLN A 43 7.18 9.30 -13.85
N THR A 44 6.53 9.31 -15.01
CA THR A 44 5.07 9.23 -15.17
C THR A 44 4.55 7.81 -15.35
N ILE A 45 5.43 6.78 -15.34
CA ILE A 45 5.05 5.41 -15.75
C ILE A 45 3.84 4.85 -14.96
N TYR A 46 3.71 5.13 -13.66
CA TYR A 46 2.55 4.68 -12.88
C TYR A 46 1.26 5.34 -13.37
N MET A 47 1.30 6.64 -13.64
CA MET A 47 0.18 7.38 -14.21
C MET A 47 -0.16 6.87 -15.61
N ASP A 48 0.87 6.63 -16.46
CA ASP A 48 0.70 6.14 -17.82
C ASP A 48 0.07 4.75 -17.85
N ILE A 49 0.48 3.85 -16.94
CA ILE A 49 -0.12 2.52 -16.78
C ILE A 49 -1.59 2.65 -16.35
N MET A 50 -1.90 3.46 -15.35
CA MET A 50 -3.28 3.65 -14.90
C MET A 50 -4.17 4.22 -16.00
N LYS A 51 -3.65 5.19 -16.76
CA LYS A 51 -4.35 5.74 -17.93
C LYS A 51 -4.59 4.67 -19.00
N TYR A 52 -3.58 3.84 -19.27
CA TYR A 52 -3.66 2.77 -20.27
C TYR A 52 -4.71 1.71 -19.90
N LEU A 53 -4.89 1.44 -18.60
CA LEU A 53 -5.79 0.44 -18.08
C LEU A 53 -7.17 1.01 -17.67
N ALA A 54 -7.45 2.28 -17.96
CA ALA A 54 -8.65 2.99 -17.48
C ALA A 54 -9.98 2.36 -17.91
N ASP A 55 -10.00 1.61 -19.03
CA ASP A 55 -11.19 0.94 -19.55
C ASP A 55 -11.44 -0.45 -18.93
N LYS A 56 -10.55 -0.92 -18.04
CA LYS A 56 -10.63 -2.20 -17.34
C LYS A 56 -11.08 -2.00 -15.89
N ASP A 57 -11.97 -2.85 -15.38
CA ASP A 57 -12.36 -2.84 -13.96
C ASP A 57 -11.32 -3.59 -13.10
N LEU A 58 -10.21 -2.91 -12.83
CA LEU A 58 -9.09 -3.45 -12.06
C LEU A 58 -9.04 -2.84 -10.65
N LYS A 59 -8.61 -3.64 -9.67
CA LYS A 59 -8.20 -3.12 -8.36
C LYS A 59 -6.73 -2.73 -8.39
N ILE A 60 -6.46 -1.44 -8.65
CA ILE A 60 -5.08 -0.94 -8.72
C ILE A 60 -4.64 -0.46 -7.34
N VAL A 61 -3.57 -1.04 -6.84
CA VAL A 61 -2.92 -0.71 -5.57
C VAL A 61 -1.64 0.06 -5.85
N VAL A 62 -1.46 1.21 -5.21
CA VAL A 62 -0.26 2.03 -5.39
C VAL A 62 0.42 2.27 -4.05
N ASP A 63 1.63 1.75 -3.92
CA ASP A 63 2.55 2.03 -2.81
C ASP A 63 3.74 2.83 -3.31
N ALA A 64 3.56 4.13 -3.38
CA ALA A 64 4.53 5.09 -3.90
C ALA A 64 4.57 6.33 -3.02
N THR A 65 5.59 7.18 -3.22
CA THR A 65 5.81 8.37 -2.43
C THR A 65 5.66 9.65 -3.24
N LYS A 66 5.37 10.76 -2.57
CA LYS A 66 5.40 12.13 -3.12
C LYS A 66 4.56 12.27 -4.39
N ASP A 67 5.15 12.87 -5.43
CA ASP A 67 4.47 13.18 -6.69
C ASP A 67 4.00 11.91 -7.42
N LEU A 68 4.72 10.79 -7.28
CA LEU A 68 4.29 9.51 -7.87
C LEU A 68 2.94 9.07 -7.34
N LEU A 69 2.71 9.26 -6.03
CA LEU A 69 1.44 8.93 -5.40
C LEU A 69 0.34 9.94 -5.76
N VAL A 70 0.67 11.24 -5.70
CA VAL A 70 -0.32 12.30 -5.96
C VAL A 70 -0.82 12.28 -7.41
N ASN A 71 0.06 12.03 -8.36
CA ASN A 71 -0.26 12.05 -9.80
C ASN A 71 -1.21 10.92 -10.22
N VAL A 72 -1.24 9.80 -9.49
CA VAL A 72 -2.13 8.66 -9.82
C VAL A 72 -3.54 8.81 -9.25
N LEU A 73 -3.77 9.71 -8.29
CA LEU A 73 -5.07 9.84 -7.61
C LEU A 73 -6.22 10.17 -8.58
N GLN A 74 -5.96 10.94 -9.64
CA GLN A 74 -6.96 11.25 -10.66
C GLN A 74 -7.50 10.02 -11.41
N TYR A 75 -6.83 8.87 -11.30
CA TYR A 75 -7.23 7.58 -11.89
C TYR A 75 -7.87 6.63 -10.87
N HIS A 76 -8.21 7.11 -9.69
CA HIS A 76 -8.95 6.41 -8.65
C HIS A 76 -8.34 5.04 -8.24
N PRO A 77 -7.09 5.01 -7.73
CA PRO A 77 -6.51 3.76 -7.24
C PRO A 77 -7.39 3.14 -6.14
N PHE A 78 -7.59 1.83 -6.19
CA PHE A 78 -8.36 1.09 -5.20
C PHE A 78 -7.78 1.23 -3.79
N LEU A 79 -6.45 1.16 -3.68
CA LEU A 79 -5.73 1.30 -2.42
C LEU A 79 -4.45 2.11 -2.61
N ILE A 80 -4.20 3.02 -1.68
CA ILE A 80 -2.89 3.63 -1.48
C ILE A 80 -2.39 3.35 -0.06
N LYS A 81 -1.05 3.24 0.10
CA LYS A 81 -0.45 3.00 1.42
C LYS A 81 0.71 3.96 1.73
N PRO A 82 0.48 5.22 2.04
CA PRO A 82 1.51 6.08 2.63
C PRO A 82 1.78 5.72 4.09
N ASN A 83 2.95 6.06 4.62
CA ASN A 83 3.13 6.20 6.05
C ASN A 83 2.70 7.60 6.51
N ASN A 84 2.62 7.83 7.85
CA ASN A 84 2.20 9.12 8.40
C ASN A 84 3.14 10.27 8.03
N HIS A 85 4.43 10.02 7.83
CA HIS A 85 5.40 11.05 7.40
C HIS A 85 5.18 11.41 5.93
N GLU A 86 5.03 10.42 5.06
CA GLU A 86 4.74 10.62 3.63
C GLU A 86 3.41 11.35 3.42
N LEU A 87 2.39 10.97 4.20
CA LEU A 87 1.10 11.67 4.18
C LEU A 87 1.27 13.14 4.63
N GLY A 88 2.06 13.37 5.68
CA GLY A 88 2.36 14.72 6.15
C GLY A 88 3.14 15.56 5.13
N GLU A 89 4.12 14.96 4.43
CA GLU A 89 4.88 15.63 3.37
C GLU A 89 3.97 16.12 2.22
N ILE A 90 2.98 15.31 1.81
CA ILE A 90 2.02 15.68 0.75
C ILE A 90 1.22 16.94 1.10
N PHE A 91 0.91 17.12 2.38
CA PHE A 91 0.11 18.28 2.84
C PHE A 91 0.93 19.37 3.52
N GLY A 92 2.27 19.22 3.62
CA GLY A 92 3.15 20.19 4.27
C GLY A 92 2.94 20.30 5.78
N VAL A 93 2.54 19.21 6.44
CA VAL A 93 2.24 19.15 7.87
C VAL A 93 2.96 17.99 8.56
N LYS A 94 3.11 18.09 9.88
CA LYS A 94 3.58 16.95 10.69
C LYS A 94 2.36 16.20 11.24
N ILE A 95 2.28 14.91 10.95
CA ILE A 95 1.20 14.02 11.41
C ILE A 95 1.77 13.03 12.43
N THR A 96 1.26 13.08 13.65
CA THR A 96 1.66 12.18 14.75
C THR A 96 0.48 11.44 15.36
N GLU A 97 -0.72 12.04 15.36
CA GLU A 97 -1.91 11.47 15.97
C GLU A 97 -2.80 10.79 14.93
N LYS A 98 -3.54 9.77 15.34
CA LYS A 98 -4.43 9.02 14.45
C LYS A 98 -5.60 9.86 13.92
N GLU A 99 -6.06 10.82 14.70
CA GLU A 99 -7.09 11.78 14.31
C GLU A 99 -6.65 12.65 13.14
N ASP A 100 -5.38 13.09 13.15
CA ASP A 100 -4.79 13.81 12.03
C ASP A 100 -4.65 12.91 10.81
N VAL A 101 -4.20 11.65 11.02
CA VAL A 101 -4.12 10.65 9.94
C VAL A 101 -5.48 10.49 9.26
N ILE A 102 -6.56 10.31 10.02
CA ILE A 102 -7.92 10.19 9.47
C ILE A 102 -8.30 11.41 8.65
N THR A 103 -8.01 12.61 9.19
CA THR A 103 -8.32 13.87 8.53
C THR A 103 -7.63 13.99 7.17
N TYR A 104 -6.33 13.68 7.11
CA TYR A 104 -5.56 13.79 5.87
C TYR A 104 -5.78 12.61 4.92
N ALA A 105 -6.10 11.42 5.43
CA ALA A 105 -6.50 10.28 4.61
C ALA A 105 -7.82 10.57 3.86
N LYS A 106 -8.80 11.20 4.52
CA LYS A 106 -10.03 11.67 3.85
C LYS A 106 -9.74 12.68 2.73
N LYS A 107 -8.79 13.59 2.94
CA LYS A 107 -8.35 14.51 1.87
C LYS A 107 -7.69 13.79 0.70
N MET A 108 -7.04 12.63 0.93
CA MET A 108 -6.54 11.78 -0.17
C MET A 108 -7.70 11.13 -0.93
N GLN A 109 -8.78 10.72 -0.23
CA GLN A 109 -9.99 10.22 -0.89
C GLN A 109 -10.68 11.32 -1.72
N GLU A 110 -10.77 12.55 -1.20
CA GLU A 110 -11.27 13.70 -1.97
C GLU A 110 -10.47 13.97 -3.25
N LYS A 111 -9.19 13.58 -3.27
CA LYS A 111 -8.32 13.67 -4.45
C LYS A 111 -8.44 12.46 -5.38
N GLY A 112 -9.16 11.40 -4.98
CA GLY A 112 -9.46 10.25 -5.82
C GLY A 112 -9.04 8.88 -5.28
N ALA A 113 -8.33 8.77 -4.16
CA ALA A 113 -8.02 7.47 -3.58
C ALA A 113 -9.32 6.76 -3.12
N GLY A 114 -9.48 5.46 -3.42
CA GLY A 114 -10.55 4.65 -2.86
C GLY A 114 -10.30 4.37 -1.38
N ASN A 115 -9.35 3.53 -1.08
CA ASN A 115 -8.96 3.16 0.27
C ASN A 115 -7.59 3.75 0.62
N VAL A 116 -7.45 4.30 1.82
CA VAL A 116 -6.20 4.90 2.32
C VAL A 116 -5.74 4.16 3.57
N LEU A 117 -4.73 3.31 3.42
CA LEU A 117 -4.09 2.58 4.52
C LEU A 117 -2.83 3.31 4.94
N VAL A 118 -2.82 3.86 6.14
CA VAL A 118 -1.69 4.63 6.66
C VAL A 118 -0.96 3.85 7.74
N SER A 119 0.31 3.56 7.51
CA SER A 119 1.17 2.94 8.51
C SER A 119 1.82 3.99 9.41
N MET A 120 1.94 3.69 10.71
CA MET A 120 2.52 4.58 11.73
C MET A 120 3.61 3.86 12.55
N ALA A 121 4.27 2.88 11.96
CA ALA A 121 5.29 2.06 12.62
C ALA A 121 4.84 1.54 13.99
N GLY A 122 5.54 1.89 15.07
CA GLY A 122 5.22 1.48 16.44
C GLY A 122 3.87 2.00 16.98
N ASP A 123 3.28 3.00 16.33
CA ASP A 123 1.97 3.59 16.72
C ASP A 123 0.79 2.89 16.01
N GLY A 124 1.08 1.90 15.17
CA GLY A 124 0.10 1.06 14.53
C GLY A 124 -0.30 1.51 13.13
N ALA A 125 -1.59 1.52 12.82
CA ALA A 125 -2.10 1.89 11.51
C ALA A 125 -3.54 2.41 11.55
N VAL A 126 -3.93 3.09 10.47
CA VAL A 126 -5.29 3.57 10.22
C VAL A 126 -5.69 3.21 8.80
N LEU A 127 -6.91 2.74 8.60
CA LEU A 127 -7.55 2.59 7.30
C LEU A 127 -8.75 3.52 7.23
N VAL A 128 -8.83 4.32 6.19
CA VAL A 128 -10.05 5.02 5.76
C VAL A 128 -10.52 4.35 4.47
N ALA A 129 -11.62 3.61 4.56
CA ALA A 129 -12.13 2.80 3.46
C ALA A 129 -13.12 3.58 2.58
N GLU A 130 -13.28 3.16 1.33
CA GLU A 130 -14.14 3.83 0.35
C GLU A 130 -15.64 3.76 0.70
N ASP A 131 -16.05 2.81 1.55
CA ASP A 131 -17.41 2.71 2.07
C ASP A 131 -17.70 3.67 3.24
N GLY A 132 -16.72 4.49 3.62
CA GLY A 132 -16.77 5.43 4.73
C GLY A 132 -16.37 4.82 6.08
N SER A 133 -16.10 3.52 6.16
CA SER A 133 -15.61 2.87 7.37
C SER A 133 -14.20 3.35 7.73
N ILE A 134 -13.94 3.46 9.02
CA ILE A 134 -12.63 3.82 9.55
C ILE A 134 -12.20 2.76 10.56
N PHE A 135 -11.02 2.21 10.35
CA PHE A 135 -10.43 1.23 11.25
C PHE A 135 -9.09 1.73 11.77
N GLN A 136 -8.85 1.47 13.04
CA GLN A 136 -7.60 1.83 13.71
C GLN A 136 -7.04 0.61 14.42
N ALA A 137 -5.73 0.52 14.50
CA ALA A 137 -5.04 -0.49 15.28
C ALA A 137 -3.85 0.11 15.98
N GLU A 138 -3.53 -0.43 17.16
CA GLU A 138 -2.21 -0.29 17.75
C GLU A 138 -1.25 -1.27 17.06
N ALA A 139 0.06 -1.02 17.14
CA ALA A 139 1.01 -1.99 16.62
C ALA A 139 0.96 -3.28 17.45
N PRO A 140 0.89 -4.46 16.81
CA PRO A 140 1.13 -5.72 17.49
C PRO A 140 2.44 -5.70 18.27
N LYS A 141 2.45 -6.26 19.47
CA LYS A 141 3.67 -6.29 20.31
C LYS A 141 4.59 -7.41 19.87
N GLY A 142 5.85 -7.06 19.60
CA GLY A 142 6.89 -7.99 19.21
C GLY A 142 8.26 -7.32 19.18
N LYS A 143 9.32 -8.12 19.02
CA LYS A 143 10.68 -7.61 18.84
C LYS A 143 10.91 -7.39 17.35
N VAL A 144 11.12 -6.14 16.96
CA VAL A 144 11.50 -5.82 15.58
C VAL A 144 12.89 -6.39 15.29
N VAL A 145 12.98 -7.20 14.26
CA VAL A 145 14.22 -7.83 13.76
C VAL A 145 14.64 -7.14 12.47
N ASN A 146 13.72 -6.99 11.51
CA ASN A 146 13.96 -6.35 10.23
C ASN A 146 12.69 -5.67 9.72
N SER A 147 12.69 -4.33 9.57
CA SER A 147 11.53 -3.59 9.06
C SER A 147 11.47 -3.47 7.53
N VAL A 148 12.49 -3.94 6.82
CA VAL A 148 12.52 -3.91 5.35
C VAL A 148 11.45 -4.85 4.79
N GLY A 149 10.61 -4.34 3.89
CA GLY A 149 9.51 -5.09 3.31
C GLY A 149 8.25 -5.21 4.19
N ALA A 150 8.25 -4.66 5.41
CA ALA A 150 7.05 -4.66 6.27
C ALA A 150 5.89 -3.87 5.63
N GLY A 151 6.18 -2.78 4.93
CA GLY A 151 5.19 -2.02 4.17
C GLY A 151 4.58 -2.81 3.03
N ASP A 152 5.42 -3.46 2.21
CA ASP A 152 4.98 -4.32 1.11
C ASP A 152 4.17 -5.51 1.63
N SER A 153 4.60 -6.09 2.76
CA SER A 153 3.88 -7.16 3.45
C SER A 153 2.50 -6.71 3.96
N MET A 154 2.38 -5.46 4.44
CA MET A 154 1.10 -4.88 4.84
C MET A 154 0.15 -4.75 3.65
N VAL A 155 0.63 -4.31 2.49
CA VAL A 155 -0.15 -4.28 1.24
C VAL A 155 -0.59 -5.70 0.85
N ALA A 156 0.33 -6.66 0.83
CA ALA A 156 0.03 -8.03 0.47
C ALA A 156 -1.03 -8.66 1.39
N GLY A 157 -0.91 -8.43 2.71
CA GLY A 157 -1.88 -8.88 3.70
C GLY A 157 -3.25 -8.24 3.51
N PHE A 158 -3.31 -6.92 3.26
CA PHE A 158 -4.57 -6.23 2.99
C PHE A 158 -5.26 -6.78 1.74
N VAL A 159 -4.55 -6.88 0.62
CA VAL A 159 -5.09 -7.42 -0.64
C VAL A 159 -5.59 -8.87 -0.44
N THR A 160 -4.79 -9.71 0.22
CA THR A 160 -5.17 -11.10 0.50
C THR A 160 -6.43 -11.18 1.37
N GLY A 161 -6.52 -10.39 2.43
CA GLY A 161 -7.68 -10.34 3.31
C GLY A 161 -8.93 -9.90 2.56
N TYR A 162 -8.81 -8.83 1.76
CA TYR A 162 -9.91 -8.32 0.96
C TYR A 162 -10.41 -9.33 -0.09
N LEU A 163 -9.51 -9.95 -0.83
CA LEU A 163 -9.87 -10.94 -1.85
C LEU A 163 -10.53 -12.19 -1.25
N LYS A 164 -10.15 -12.59 -0.04
CA LYS A 164 -10.73 -13.75 0.65
C LYS A 164 -12.13 -13.46 1.21
N THR A 165 -12.42 -12.22 1.61
CA THR A 165 -13.59 -11.94 2.46
C THR A 165 -14.51 -10.83 1.93
N GLY A 166 -14.01 -9.95 1.08
CA GLY A 166 -14.70 -8.71 0.68
C GLY A 166 -14.83 -7.67 1.80
N SER A 167 -14.21 -7.89 2.96
CA SER A 167 -14.34 -7.05 4.16
C SER A 167 -13.12 -6.16 4.35
N TYR A 168 -13.32 -4.85 4.41
CA TYR A 168 -12.24 -3.89 4.74
C TYR A 168 -11.67 -4.09 6.14
N LYS A 169 -12.52 -4.49 7.09
CA LYS A 169 -12.09 -4.81 8.46
C LYS A 169 -11.08 -5.96 8.48
N GLU A 170 -11.42 -7.06 7.82
CA GLU A 170 -10.55 -8.25 7.78
C GLU A 170 -9.31 -8.01 6.93
N ALA A 171 -9.43 -7.25 5.83
CA ALA A 171 -8.31 -6.78 5.04
C ALA A 171 -7.33 -5.95 5.88
N PHE A 172 -7.83 -5.00 6.64
CA PHE A 172 -7.03 -4.17 7.53
C PHE A 172 -6.31 -4.99 8.60
N GLN A 173 -7.03 -5.89 9.28
CA GLN A 173 -6.46 -6.77 10.31
C GLN A 173 -5.34 -7.66 9.73
N MET A 174 -5.59 -8.28 8.58
CA MET A 174 -4.60 -9.10 7.89
C MET A 174 -3.38 -8.25 7.47
N GLY A 175 -3.58 -7.06 6.91
CA GLY A 175 -2.51 -6.15 6.51
C GLY A 175 -1.61 -5.77 7.69
N VAL A 176 -2.19 -5.31 8.80
CA VAL A 176 -1.43 -4.92 10.01
C VAL A 176 -0.64 -6.10 10.57
N CYS A 177 -1.25 -7.28 10.65
CA CYS A 177 -0.56 -8.46 11.17
C CYS A 177 0.53 -8.97 10.22
N THR A 178 0.32 -8.92 8.90
CA THR A 178 1.33 -9.34 7.92
C THR A 178 2.55 -8.43 7.95
N GLY A 179 2.34 -7.10 7.96
CA GLY A 179 3.43 -6.13 8.06
C GLY A 179 4.21 -6.28 9.37
N SER A 180 3.50 -6.46 10.50
CA SER A 180 4.13 -6.63 11.80
C SER A 180 4.86 -7.97 11.93
N ALA A 181 4.29 -9.07 11.45
CA ALA A 181 4.94 -10.38 11.47
C ALA A 181 6.24 -10.36 10.64
N SER A 182 6.23 -9.73 9.46
CA SER A 182 7.45 -9.54 8.66
C SER A 182 8.49 -8.68 9.39
N ALA A 183 8.08 -7.64 10.11
CA ALA A 183 9.01 -6.85 10.90
C ALA A 183 9.63 -7.62 12.08
N PHE A 184 8.99 -8.68 12.58
CA PHE A 184 9.46 -9.52 13.66
C PHE A 184 10.29 -10.73 13.21
N SER A 185 10.37 -10.97 11.90
CA SER A 185 11.09 -12.08 11.29
C SER A 185 12.39 -11.61 10.62
N GLU A 186 13.34 -12.51 10.41
CA GLU A 186 14.57 -12.22 9.66
C GLU A 186 14.26 -12.02 8.16
N GLU A 187 13.31 -12.80 7.64
CA GLU A 187 12.78 -12.72 6.29
C GLU A 187 11.31 -12.28 6.31
N LEU A 188 10.62 -12.29 5.16
CA LEU A 188 9.18 -12.02 5.11
C LEU A 188 8.41 -13.12 5.88
N ALA A 189 7.38 -12.72 6.61
CA ALA A 189 6.60 -13.63 7.42
C ALA A 189 5.87 -14.70 6.60
N THR A 190 5.80 -15.88 7.16
CA THR A 190 4.99 -16.98 6.65
C THR A 190 3.52 -16.86 7.08
N GLU A 191 2.60 -17.51 6.35
CA GLU A 191 1.17 -17.51 6.69
C GLU A 191 0.89 -17.96 8.13
N PRO A 192 1.51 -19.05 8.68
CA PRO A 192 1.31 -19.45 10.08
C PRO A 192 1.70 -18.35 11.08
N GLU A 193 2.77 -17.61 10.84
CA GLU A 193 3.22 -16.51 11.72
C GLU A 193 2.22 -15.37 11.71
N VAL A 194 1.70 -15.01 10.53
CA VAL A 194 0.67 -13.97 10.39
C VAL A 194 -0.61 -14.37 11.12
N LEU A 195 -1.11 -15.59 10.90
CA LEU A 195 -2.33 -16.08 11.54
C LEU A 195 -2.19 -16.17 13.07
N ALA A 196 -1.03 -16.62 13.56
CA ALA A 196 -0.76 -16.65 15.01
C ALA A 196 -0.74 -15.24 15.61
N LEU A 197 -0.19 -14.25 14.89
CA LEU A 197 -0.17 -12.86 15.34
C LEU A 197 -1.58 -12.26 15.32
N LEU A 198 -2.37 -12.55 14.30
CA LEU A 198 -3.76 -12.09 14.17
C LEU A 198 -4.62 -12.64 15.34
N ASP A 199 -4.51 -13.92 15.66
CA ASP A 199 -5.26 -14.53 16.75
C ASP A 199 -4.94 -13.91 18.12
N LYS A 200 -3.67 -13.61 18.37
CA LYS A 200 -3.19 -12.98 19.62
C LYS A 200 -3.60 -11.51 19.77
N ASN A 201 -3.88 -10.82 18.68
CA ASN A 201 -4.05 -9.36 18.66
C ASN A 201 -5.46 -8.89 18.29
N LYS A 202 -6.47 -9.73 18.40
CA LYS A 202 -7.88 -9.36 18.09
C LYS A 202 -8.37 -8.10 18.82
N GLY A 203 -7.85 -7.83 20.01
CA GLY A 203 -8.26 -6.70 20.84
C GLY A 203 -7.66 -5.34 20.48
N ILE A 204 -6.68 -5.26 19.56
CA ILE A 204 -6.06 -3.98 19.19
C ILE A 204 -6.82 -3.25 18.06
N PHE A 205 -7.75 -3.92 17.40
CA PHE A 205 -8.52 -3.38 16.28
C PHE A 205 -9.80 -2.70 16.78
N LYS A 206 -9.97 -1.43 16.35
CA LYS A 206 -11.12 -0.57 16.72
C LYS A 206 -11.83 -0.11 15.46
#